data_19fc368b120eb97c6a6519ff59eec454
#
_entry.id   19fc368b120eb97c6a6519ff59eec454
#
_cell.length_a   1.000
_cell.length_b   1.000
_cell.length_c   1.000
_cell.angle_alpha   90.00
_cell.angle_beta   90.00
_cell.angle_gamma   90.00
#
_symmetry.space_group_name_H-M   'P 1'
#
loop_
_entity.id
_entity.type
_entity.pdbx_description
1 polymer ?
#
loop_
_entity_poly.entity_id
_entity_poly.type
_entity_poly.pdbx_seq_one_letter_code
_entity_poly.pdbx_strand_id
1 'polypeptide(L)'
;MKMKIMDVNLNYQRYGNIKGKTIVLLHGWGQNIDMMKPIGDRFTKDFDIVIFDLPGFGNSSEPKKVFSCYDYVELIHQALEELKVEKPIIIGHSFGGKLGLLYASIYETEKLVCLASPFCKEIQKVTMKAKLLKTLKKVPLLNKLEDFAKRHMGSTDYRNASGVMRNILVGHVNLDIKEDIKKIKCPTLLIWGTNDEAVSIERAYELEKLIKDAGLVVYEGCTHYAYLERLGQTISVLKSFLG
;
A
#
# COMPACT_ATOMS: atom_id res chain seq x y z
N MET A 1 2.97 -12.71 -16.16
CA MET A 1 1.77 -13.54 -16.43
C MET A 1 0.54 -12.65 -16.33
N LYS A 2 -0.60 -13.05 -16.91
CA LYS A 2 -1.85 -12.27 -16.81
C LYS A 2 -3.03 -13.18 -16.48
N MET A 3 -3.96 -12.70 -15.66
CA MET A 3 -5.25 -13.33 -15.40
C MET A 3 -6.35 -12.29 -15.47
N LYS A 4 -7.59 -12.71 -15.72
CA LYS A 4 -8.74 -11.80 -15.71
C LYS A 4 -9.52 -12.01 -14.42
N ILE A 5 -9.51 -11.01 -13.56
CA ILE A 5 -10.26 -11.01 -12.30
C ILE A 5 -11.22 -9.82 -12.31
N MET A 6 -12.47 -10.05 -12.01
CA MET A 6 -13.53 -9.04 -12.17
C MET A 6 -13.48 -8.44 -13.60
N ASP A 7 -13.28 -7.14 -13.74
CA ASP A 7 -13.16 -6.43 -15.03
C ASP A 7 -11.71 -6.00 -15.36
N VAL A 8 -10.72 -6.51 -14.61
CA VAL A 8 -9.30 -6.15 -14.72
C VAL A 8 -8.50 -7.28 -15.33
N ASN A 9 -7.66 -6.96 -16.32
CA ASN A 9 -6.57 -7.83 -16.74
C ASN A 9 -5.40 -7.62 -15.78
N LEU A 10 -5.30 -8.47 -14.76
CA LEU A 10 -4.32 -8.37 -13.70
C LEU A 10 -2.99 -8.99 -14.15
N ASN A 11 -1.92 -8.22 -14.12
CA ASN A 11 -0.57 -8.71 -14.36
C ASN A 11 0.08 -9.14 -13.05
N TYR A 12 0.79 -10.28 -13.09
CA TYR A 12 1.50 -10.80 -11.92
C TYR A 12 2.73 -11.60 -12.32
N GLN A 13 3.63 -11.78 -11.38
CA GLN A 13 4.73 -12.75 -11.43
C GLN A 13 4.54 -13.77 -10.32
N ARG A 14 4.81 -15.05 -10.63
CA ARG A 14 4.89 -16.13 -9.64
C ARG A 14 6.14 -16.93 -9.91
N TYR A 15 6.99 -17.11 -8.89
CA TYR A 15 8.28 -17.79 -9.00
C TYR A 15 8.79 -18.21 -7.62
N GLY A 16 9.92 -18.94 -7.60
CA GLY A 16 10.50 -19.46 -6.36
C GLY A 16 10.01 -20.87 -6.05
N ASN A 17 9.93 -21.23 -4.78
CA ASN A 17 9.53 -22.55 -4.33
C ASN A 17 7.99 -22.66 -4.20
N ILE A 18 7.34 -23.04 -5.28
CA ILE A 18 5.87 -23.18 -5.34
C ILE A 18 5.27 -24.22 -4.38
N LYS A 19 6.07 -25.02 -3.70
CA LYS A 19 5.63 -25.93 -2.63
C LYS A 19 5.75 -25.29 -1.25
N GLY A 20 6.43 -24.17 -1.13
CA GLY A 20 6.56 -23.41 0.10
C GLY A 20 5.34 -22.58 0.45
N LYS A 21 5.37 -21.92 1.60
CA LYS A 21 4.37 -20.88 1.93
C LYS A 21 4.48 -19.73 0.93
N THR A 22 3.34 -19.12 0.59
CA THR A 22 3.32 -18.05 -0.40
C THR A 22 3.51 -16.68 0.24
N ILE A 23 4.49 -15.92 -0.26
CA ILE A 23 4.65 -14.50 0.01
C ILE A 23 4.00 -13.71 -1.12
N VAL A 24 3.01 -12.89 -0.78
CA VAL A 24 2.33 -11.97 -1.69
C VAL A 24 2.88 -10.56 -1.46
N LEU A 25 3.37 -9.95 -2.54
CA LEU A 25 4.01 -8.65 -2.50
C LEU A 25 3.13 -7.61 -3.21
N LEU A 26 2.80 -6.51 -2.49
CA LEU A 26 1.92 -5.44 -2.94
C LEU A 26 2.67 -4.11 -2.94
N HIS A 27 2.79 -3.49 -4.09
CA HIS A 27 3.51 -2.22 -4.27
C HIS A 27 2.69 -0.99 -3.87
N GLY A 28 3.33 0.16 -3.73
CA GLY A 28 2.71 1.45 -3.43
C GLY A 28 2.00 2.07 -4.65
N TRP A 29 1.29 3.18 -4.41
CA TRP A 29 0.63 3.96 -5.46
C TRP A 29 1.65 4.43 -6.53
N GLY A 30 1.28 4.35 -7.80
CA GLY A 30 2.14 4.77 -8.91
C GLY A 30 3.34 3.86 -9.19
N GLN A 31 3.45 2.73 -8.49
CA GLN A 31 4.54 1.77 -8.62
C GLN A 31 4.12 0.52 -9.43
N ASN A 32 4.96 -0.49 -9.44
CA ASN A 32 4.75 -1.75 -10.12
C ASN A 32 5.54 -2.90 -9.45
N ILE A 33 5.50 -4.08 -10.05
CA ILE A 33 6.21 -5.30 -9.62
C ILE A 33 7.69 -5.03 -9.28
N ASP A 34 8.40 -4.22 -10.07
CA ASP A 34 9.84 -4.01 -9.93
C ASP A 34 10.24 -3.40 -8.58
N MET A 35 9.34 -2.64 -7.95
CA MET A 35 9.59 -2.05 -6.62
C MET A 35 9.61 -3.10 -5.49
N MET A 36 8.88 -4.19 -5.65
CA MET A 36 8.78 -5.24 -4.64
C MET A 36 9.69 -6.44 -4.93
N LYS A 37 10.13 -6.57 -6.19
CA LYS A 37 11.00 -7.66 -6.66
C LYS A 37 12.31 -7.80 -5.85
N PRO A 38 13.01 -6.72 -5.44
CA PRO A 38 14.21 -6.82 -4.60
C PRO A 38 14.01 -7.57 -3.27
N ILE A 39 12.80 -7.54 -2.71
CA ILE A 39 12.42 -8.37 -1.55
C ILE A 39 12.17 -9.80 -2.01
N GLY A 40 11.26 -10.00 -2.98
CA GLY A 40 10.84 -11.33 -3.42
C GLY A 40 12.01 -12.23 -3.84
N ASP A 41 12.96 -11.69 -4.59
CA ASP A 41 14.14 -12.42 -5.08
C ASP A 41 15.02 -13.01 -3.96
N ARG A 42 14.92 -12.50 -2.74
CA ARG A 42 15.71 -12.97 -1.58
C ARG A 42 15.09 -14.15 -0.84
N PHE A 43 13.84 -14.51 -1.18
CA PHE A 43 13.08 -15.56 -0.50
C PHE A 43 12.71 -16.74 -1.42
N THR A 44 13.16 -16.74 -2.67
CA THR A 44 12.81 -17.74 -3.70
C THR A 44 13.18 -19.17 -3.33
N LYS A 45 14.18 -19.38 -2.48
CA LYS A 45 14.63 -20.72 -2.07
C LYS A 45 13.57 -21.43 -1.23
N ASP A 46 12.93 -20.72 -0.33
CA ASP A 46 12.10 -21.30 0.71
C ASP A 46 10.60 -21.00 0.52
N PHE A 47 10.26 -19.95 -0.26
CA PHE A 47 8.91 -19.46 -0.43
C PHE A 47 8.48 -19.41 -1.90
N ASP A 48 7.19 -19.59 -2.13
CA ASP A 48 6.48 -19.23 -3.35
C ASP A 48 6.25 -17.71 -3.34
N ILE A 49 6.69 -17.02 -4.38
CA ILE A 49 6.62 -15.56 -4.48
C ILE A 49 5.57 -15.17 -5.50
N VAL A 50 4.58 -14.38 -5.07
CA VAL A 50 3.58 -13.77 -5.94
C VAL A 50 3.68 -12.26 -5.84
N ILE A 51 3.87 -11.57 -6.95
CA ILE A 51 3.90 -10.10 -7.01
C ILE A 51 2.87 -9.65 -8.02
N PHE A 52 1.96 -8.75 -7.62
CA PHE A 52 0.98 -8.16 -8.51
C PHE A 52 1.41 -6.76 -8.97
N ASP A 53 1.14 -6.43 -10.25
CA ASP A 53 0.86 -5.05 -10.63
C ASP A 53 -0.59 -4.78 -10.21
N LEU A 54 -0.79 -3.91 -9.23
CA LEU A 54 -2.14 -3.58 -8.76
C LEU A 54 -2.98 -2.94 -9.89
N PRO A 55 -4.32 -3.10 -9.90
CA PRO A 55 -5.19 -2.51 -10.92
C PRO A 55 -4.91 -1.02 -11.16
N GLY A 56 -4.70 -0.66 -12.43
CA GLY A 56 -4.33 0.71 -12.84
C GLY A 56 -2.84 1.02 -12.83
N PHE A 57 -1.98 0.03 -12.52
CA PHE A 57 -0.53 0.22 -12.45
C PHE A 57 0.22 -0.85 -13.25
N GLY A 58 1.47 -0.52 -13.63
CA GLY A 58 2.35 -1.43 -14.35
C GLY A 58 1.71 -1.94 -15.65
N ASN A 59 1.62 -3.26 -15.80
CA ASN A 59 1.01 -3.94 -16.94
C ASN A 59 -0.43 -4.43 -16.68
N SER A 60 -1.02 -4.08 -15.54
CA SER A 60 -2.43 -4.31 -15.24
C SER A 60 -3.31 -3.23 -15.87
N SER A 61 -4.51 -3.62 -16.31
CA SER A 61 -5.47 -2.63 -16.81
C SER A 61 -6.06 -1.78 -15.68
N GLU A 62 -6.49 -0.57 -16.01
CA GLU A 62 -7.31 0.23 -15.09
C GLU A 62 -8.67 -0.46 -14.88
N PRO A 63 -9.27 -0.34 -13.67
CA PRO A 63 -10.65 -0.71 -13.45
C PRO A 63 -11.59 0.14 -14.31
N LYS A 64 -12.70 -0.43 -14.78
CA LYS A 64 -13.72 0.31 -15.56
C LYS A 64 -14.58 1.24 -14.69
N LYS A 65 -14.60 0.99 -13.37
CA LYS A 65 -15.31 1.79 -12.36
C LYS A 65 -14.36 2.20 -11.25
N VAL A 66 -14.77 3.17 -10.44
CA VAL A 66 -13.99 3.58 -9.27
C VAL A 66 -13.98 2.45 -8.25
N PHE A 67 -12.82 1.86 -7.99
CA PHE A 67 -12.62 0.86 -6.95
C PHE A 67 -12.39 1.52 -5.60
N SER A 68 -13.03 1.01 -4.57
CA SER A 68 -12.64 1.23 -3.18
C SER A 68 -11.42 0.36 -2.80
N CYS A 69 -10.80 0.61 -1.65
CA CYS A 69 -9.75 -0.29 -1.15
C CYS A 69 -10.29 -1.71 -0.90
N TYR A 70 -11.58 -1.85 -0.55
CA TYR A 70 -12.22 -3.16 -0.40
C TYR A 70 -12.38 -3.90 -1.73
N ASP A 71 -12.68 -3.19 -2.83
CA ASP A 71 -12.71 -3.80 -4.17
C ASP A 71 -11.32 -4.31 -4.60
N TYR A 72 -10.23 -3.58 -4.25
CA TYR A 72 -8.87 -4.06 -4.47
C TYR A 72 -8.56 -5.32 -3.66
N VAL A 73 -8.97 -5.35 -2.40
CA VAL A 73 -8.77 -6.50 -1.51
C VAL A 73 -9.53 -7.71 -2.02
N GLU A 74 -10.78 -7.53 -2.44
CA GLU A 74 -11.60 -8.59 -3.04
C GLU A 74 -10.96 -9.13 -4.32
N LEU A 75 -10.47 -8.25 -5.20
CA LEU A 75 -9.76 -8.65 -6.42
C LEU A 75 -8.50 -9.46 -6.10
N ILE A 76 -7.71 -9.03 -5.10
CA ILE A 76 -6.51 -9.76 -4.66
C ILE A 76 -6.91 -11.13 -4.12
N HIS A 77 -7.98 -11.21 -3.33
CA HIS A 77 -8.46 -12.48 -2.77
C HIS A 77 -8.86 -13.47 -3.88
N GLN A 78 -9.71 -13.03 -4.84
CA GLN A 78 -10.09 -13.86 -5.98
C GLN A 78 -8.87 -14.30 -6.82
N ALA A 79 -7.89 -13.42 -7.00
CA ALA A 79 -6.65 -13.77 -7.70
C ALA A 79 -5.85 -14.86 -6.94
N LEU A 80 -5.82 -14.80 -5.62
CA LEU A 80 -5.15 -15.80 -4.78
C LEU A 80 -5.91 -17.13 -4.77
N GLU A 81 -7.25 -17.12 -4.80
CA GLU A 81 -8.07 -18.33 -4.98
C GLU A 81 -7.75 -19.03 -6.31
N GLU A 82 -7.70 -18.28 -7.42
CA GLU A 82 -7.30 -18.82 -8.74
C GLU A 82 -5.89 -19.42 -8.73
N LEU A 83 -4.98 -18.83 -7.94
CA LEU A 83 -3.62 -19.32 -7.73
C LEU A 83 -3.53 -20.46 -6.70
N LYS A 84 -4.64 -20.82 -6.04
CA LYS A 84 -4.72 -21.83 -4.97
C LYS A 84 -3.85 -21.49 -3.77
N VAL A 85 -3.87 -20.21 -3.37
CA VAL A 85 -3.18 -19.68 -2.20
C VAL A 85 -4.20 -19.37 -1.11
N GLU A 86 -4.24 -20.20 -0.06
CA GLU A 86 -5.29 -20.11 0.97
C GLU A 86 -4.92 -19.14 2.12
N LYS A 87 -3.69 -19.17 2.61
CA LYS A 87 -3.24 -18.40 3.76
C LYS A 87 -1.92 -17.69 3.47
N PRO A 88 -1.95 -16.56 2.74
CA PRO A 88 -0.75 -15.88 2.30
C PRO A 88 0.01 -15.20 3.45
N ILE A 89 1.32 -15.03 3.27
CA ILE A 89 2.11 -14.01 3.94
C ILE A 89 2.03 -12.76 3.06
N ILE A 90 1.55 -11.64 3.59
CA ILE A 90 1.42 -10.40 2.81
C ILE A 90 2.52 -9.41 3.23
N ILE A 91 3.23 -8.87 2.24
CA ILE A 91 4.19 -7.79 2.42
C ILE A 91 3.75 -6.64 1.52
N GLY A 92 3.33 -5.53 2.11
CA GLY A 92 2.81 -4.39 1.37
C GLY A 92 3.53 -3.08 1.68
N HIS A 93 3.84 -2.31 0.63
CA HIS A 93 4.39 -0.96 0.76
C HIS A 93 3.31 0.09 0.55
N SER A 94 3.23 1.08 1.44
CA SER A 94 2.37 2.26 1.30
C SER A 94 0.92 1.86 0.97
N PHE A 95 0.39 2.18 -0.22
CA PHE A 95 -0.93 1.75 -0.69
C PHE A 95 -1.11 0.23 -0.59
N GLY A 96 -0.13 -0.55 -1.09
CA GLY A 96 -0.15 -2.01 -0.96
C GLY A 96 -0.17 -2.50 0.49
N GLY A 97 0.46 -1.75 1.40
CA GLY A 97 0.40 -2.03 2.83
C GLY A 97 -0.99 -1.77 3.42
N LYS A 98 -1.67 -0.69 3.01
CA LYS A 98 -3.07 -0.45 3.39
C LYS A 98 -4.00 -1.57 2.91
N LEU A 99 -3.78 -2.05 1.69
CA LEU A 99 -4.52 -3.22 1.17
C LEU A 99 -4.21 -4.48 1.97
N GLY A 100 -2.94 -4.68 2.38
CA GLY A 100 -2.53 -5.79 3.25
C GLY A 100 -3.20 -5.75 4.63
N LEU A 101 -3.29 -4.56 5.25
CA LEU A 101 -4.02 -4.35 6.51
C LEU A 101 -5.50 -4.74 6.38
N LEU A 102 -6.17 -4.25 5.32
CA LEU A 102 -7.56 -4.60 5.05
C LEU A 102 -7.73 -6.09 4.75
N TYR A 103 -6.84 -6.68 3.93
CA TYR A 103 -6.89 -8.11 3.62
C TYR A 103 -6.80 -8.95 4.89
N ALA A 104 -5.82 -8.68 5.76
CA ALA A 104 -5.63 -9.41 7.01
C ALA A 104 -6.75 -9.19 8.03
N SER A 105 -7.54 -8.14 7.91
CA SER A 105 -8.73 -7.89 8.74
C SER A 105 -9.95 -8.69 8.31
N ILE A 106 -9.99 -9.16 7.05
CA ILE A 106 -11.15 -9.82 6.42
C ILE A 106 -10.85 -11.29 6.18
N TYR A 107 -9.66 -11.62 5.66
CA TYR A 107 -9.29 -12.97 5.22
C TYR A 107 -8.15 -13.56 6.04
N GLU A 108 -8.10 -14.88 6.12
CA GLU A 108 -7.01 -15.58 6.79
C GLU A 108 -5.66 -15.22 6.17
N THR A 109 -4.74 -14.83 7.04
CA THR A 109 -3.40 -14.37 6.68
C THR A 109 -2.40 -15.01 7.63
N GLU A 110 -1.32 -15.59 7.11
CA GLU A 110 -0.29 -16.26 7.93
C GLU A 110 0.53 -15.24 8.73
N LYS A 111 1.05 -14.22 8.04
CA LYS A 111 1.79 -13.09 8.60
C LYS A 111 1.56 -11.85 7.75
N LEU A 112 1.65 -10.68 8.36
CA LEU A 112 1.55 -9.40 7.68
C LEU A 112 2.81 -8.57 7.88
N VAL A 113 3.30 -7.94 6.81
CA VAL A 113 4.39 -6.96 6.88
C VAL A 113 3.92 -5.67 6.23
N CYS A 114 3.97 -4.58 6.98
CA CYS A 114 3.62 -3.24 6.53
C CYS A 114 4.86 -2.37 6.41
N LEU A 115 5.16 -1.93 5.20
CA LEU A 115 6.28 -1.05 4.88
C LEU A 115 5.71 0.36 4.66
N ALA A 116 5.87 1.26 5.64
CA ALA A 116 5.40 2.65 5.58
C ALA A 116 3.92 2.79 5.13
N SER A 117 3.00 2.06 5.77
CA SER A 117 1.62 1.86 5.31
C SER A 117 0.63 2.83 5.95
N PRO A 118 -0.05 3.71 5.19
CA PRO A 118 -1.10 4.58 5.73
C PRO A 118 -2.34 3.74 6.07
N PHE A 119 -3.07 4.12 7.12
CA PHE A 119 -4.33 3.46 7.51
C PHE A 119 -5.47 4.45 7.76
N CYS A 120 -5.15 5.73 7.86
CA CYS A 120 -6.11 6.82 7.94
C CYS A 120 -5.55 8.03 7.21
N LYS A 121 -6.35 9.08 7.13
CA LYS A 121 -5.91 10.34 6.52
C LYS A 121 -4.77 10.96 7.34
N GLU A 122 -3.67 11.32 6.67
CA GLU A 122 -2.60 12.10 7.28
C GLU A 122 -3.11 13.50 7.67
N ILE A 123 -2.81 13.90 8.90
CA ILE A 123 -3.05 15.27 9.36
C ILE A 123 -1.94 16.13 8.73
N GLN A 124 -2.19 16.64 7.54
CA GLN A 124 -1.26 17.60 6.94
C GLN A 124 -1.07 18.75 7.93
N LYS A 125 0.16 18.95 8.40
CA LYS A 125 0.54 20.20 9.09
C LYS A 125 0.26 21.32 8.09
N VAL A 126 -0.85 22.05 8.30
CA VAL A 126 -1.29 23.12 7.40
C VAL A 126 -0.22 24.20 7.41
N THR A 127 0.62 24.22 6.38
CA THR A 127 1.62 25.28 6.23
C THR A 127 0.91 26.63 6.18
N MET A 128 1.55 27.69 6.68
CA MET A 128 0.98 29.05 6.68
C MET A 128 0.51 29.49 5.27
N LYS A 129 1.19 29.03 4.19
CA LYS A 129 0.76 29.20 2.80
C LYS A 129 -0.59 28.57 2.48
N ALA A 130 -0.88 27.38 3.02
CA ALA A 130 -2.16 26.70 2.81
C ALA A 130 -3.30 27.34 3.61
N LYS A 131 -3.01 27.95 4.78
CA LYS A 131 -3.97 28.78 5.53
C LYS A 131 -4.35 30.04 4.76
N LEU A 132 -3.36 30.73 4.17
CA LEU A 132 -3.58 31.94 3.38
C LEU A 132 -4.44 31.66 2.13
N LEU A 133 -4.19 30.54 1.44
CA LEU A 133 -4.98 30.11 0.29
C LEU A 133 -6.43 29.72 0.67
N LYS A 134 -6.68 29.18 1.85
CA LYS A 134 -8.04 28.90 2.35
C LYS A 134 -8.84 30.18 2.63
N THR A 135 -8.19 31.24 3.07
CA THR A 135 -8.85 32.54 3.30
C THR A 135 -9.21 33.23 1.98
N LEU A 136 -8.40 33.07 0.94
CA LEU A 136 -8.67 33.62 -0.41
C LEU A 136 -9.83 32.89 -1.14
N LYS A 137 -10.19 31.66 -0.74
CA LYS A 137 -11.33 30.89 -1.30
C LYS A 137 -12.71 31.47 -1.03
N LYS A 138 -12.84 32.52 -0.23
CA LYS A 138 -14.13 33.18 0.07
C LYS A 138 -14.53 34.25 -0.93
N VAL A 139 -13.81 34.43 -2.05
CA VAL A 139 -14.11 35.44 -3.06
C VAL A 139 -14.80 34.77 -4.28
N PRO A 140 -16.05 35.16 -4.63
CA PRO A 140 -16.86 34.46 -5.64
C PRO A 140 -16.33 34.47 -7.07
N LEU A 141 -15.32 35.27 -7.38
CA LEU A 141 -14.80 35.46 -8.75
C LEU A 141 -13.74 34.42 -9.18
N LEU A 142 -13.41 33.43 -8.31
CA LEU A 142 -12.26 32.53 -8.47
C LEU A 142 -12.62 31.09 -8.92
N ASN A 143 -13.87 30.81 -9.32
CA ASN A 143 -14.27 29.45 -9.73
C ASN A 143 -13.51 28.93 -10.95
N LYS A 144 -13.09 29.81 -11.89
CA LYS A 144 -12.22 29.42 -13.02
C LYS A 144 -10.76 29.19 -12.64
N LEU A 145 -10.29 29.83 -11.55
CA LEU A 145 -8.97 29.58 -10.97
C LEU A 145 -8.94 28.31 -10.09
N GLU A 146 -10.08 27.84 -9.63
CA GLU A 146 -10.16 26.62 -8.82
C GLU A 146 -9.82 25.37 -9.64
N ASP A 147 -10.28 25.28 -10.88
CA ASP A 147 -9.94 24.17 -11.79
C ASP A 147 -8.47 24.25 -12.25
N PHE A 148 -7.95 25.46 -12.45
CA PHE A 148 -6.53 25.67 -12.73
C PHE A 148 -5.66 25.33 -11.50
N ALA A 149 -6.08 25.74 -10.31
CA ALA A 149 -5.39 25.43 -9.06
C ALA A 149 -5.43 23.92 -8.74
N LYS A 150 -6.57 23.25 -8.95
CA LYS A 150 -6.70 21.79 -8.80
C LYS A 150 -5.75 21.03 -9.72
N ARG A 151 -5.57 21.51 -10.96
CA ARG A 151 -4.64 20.90 -11.93
C ARG A 151 -3.16 21.11 -11.58
N HIS A 152 -2.81 22.18 -10.86
CA HIS A 152 -1.42 22.56 -10.57
C HIS A 152 -1.01 22.40 -9.10
N MET A 153 -1.96 22.21 -8.18
CA MET A 153 -1.72 22.14 -6.73
C MET A 153 -1.91 20.73 -6.13
N GLY A 154 -2.36 19.74 -6.90
CA GLY A 154 -2.41 18.34 -6.47
C GLY A 154 -1.03 17.70 -6.39
N SER A 155 -0.89 16.61 -5.66
CA SER A 155 0.31 15.77 -5.71
C SER A 155 0.61 15.34 -7.15
N THR A 156 1.86 15.01 -7.44
CA THR A 156 2.26 14.50 -8.77
C THR A 156 1.39 13.31 -9.19
N ASP A 157 1.08 12.42 -8.25
CA ASP A 157 0.21 11.26 -8.45
C ASP A 157 -1.21 11.66 -8.86
N TYR A 158 -1.77 12.67 -8.21
CA TYR A 158 -3.11 13.19 -8.54
C TYR A 158 -3.17 13.80 -9.94
N ARG A 159 -2.11 14.52 -10.34
CA ARG A 159 -2.03 15.18 -11.66
C ARG A 159 -1.90 14.18 -12.80
N ASN A 160 -1.14 13.11 -12.59
CA ASN A 160 -0.83 12.12 -13.62
C ASN A 160 -1.89 11.01 -13.74
N ALA A 161 -2.78 10.86 -12.75
CA ALA A 161 -3.81 9.84 -12.75
C ALA A 161 -4.93 10.14 -13.76
N SER A 162 -5.48 9.07 -14.39
CA SER A 162 -6.73 9.14 -15.17
C SER A 162 -7.92 9.58 -14.30
N GLY A 163 -9.07 9.86 -14.92
CA GLY A 163 -10.27 10.25 -14.16
C GLY A 163 -10.70 9.19 -13.13
N VAL A 164 -10.67 7.90 -13.51
CA VAL A 164 -11.01 6.78 -12.61
C VAL A 164 -9.97 6.66 -11.50
N MET A 165 -8.68 6.59 -11.85
CA MET A 165 -7.59 6.43 -10.90
C MET A 165 -7.49 7.63 -9.94
N ARG A 166 -7.82 8.85 -10.39
CA ARG A 166 -7.87 10.03 -9.53
C ARG A 166 -8.93 9.91 -8.43
N ASN A 167 -10.12 9.41 -8.78
CA ASN A 167 -11.18 9.18 -7.80
C ASN A 167 -10.82 8.05 -6.81
N ILE A 168 -10.16 7.00 -7.30
CA ILE A 168 -9.61 5.92 -6.45
C ILE A 168 -8.58 6.49 -5.47
N LEU A 169 -7.64 7.32 -5.93
CA LEU A 169 -6.65 7.96 -5.07
C LEU A 169 -7.30 8.79 -3.96
N VAL A 170 -8.29 9.60 -4.31
CA VAL A 170 -9.04 10.42 -3.34
C VAL A 170 -9.75 9.54 -2.31
N GLY A 171 -10.40 8.46 -2.77
CA GLY A 171 -11.04 7.47 -1.90
C GLY A 171 -10.05 6.81 -0.94
N HIS A 172 -8.92 6.32 -1.49
CA HIS A 172 -7.85 5.69 -0.72
C HIS A 172 -7.26 6.61 0.37
N VAL A 173 -6.91 7.85 0.01
CA VAL A 173 -6.27 8.79 0.96
C VAL A 173 -7.23 9.20 2.09
N ASN A 174 -8.52 9.29 1.81
CA ASN A 174 -9.52 9.72 2.81
C ASN A 174 -10.09 8.55 3.65
N LEU A 175 -9.87 7.29 3.25
CA LEU A 175 -10.41 6.13 3.95
C LEU A 175 -9.67 5.92 5.27
N ASP A 176 -10.41 5.90 6.38
CA ASP A 176 -9.96 5.46 7.70
C ASP A 176 -10.37 4.00 7.92
N ILE A 177 -9.38 3.13 8.26
CA ILE A 177 -9.58 1.68 8.46
C ILE A 177 -9.23 1.24 9.90
N LYS A 178 -9.23 2.15 10.86
CA LYS A 178 -8.84 1.86 12.25
C LYS A 178 -9.66 0.72 12.86
N GLU A 179 -10.95 0.70 12.59
CA GLU A 179 -11.84 -0.34 13.14
C GLU A 179 -11.60 -1.71 12.47
N ASP A 180 -11.18 -1.73 11.21
CA ASP A 180 -10.81 -2.99 10.54
C ASP A 180 -9.50 -3.54 11.09
N ILE A 181 -8.51 -2.69 11.31
CA ILE A 181 -7.18 -3.07 11.84
C ILE A 181 -7.30 -3.82 13.17
N LYS A 182 -8.22 -3.45 14.04
CA LYS A 182 -8.46 -4.14 15.33
C LYS A 182 -8.88 -5.60 15.18
N LYS A 183 -9.34 -6.01 13.99
CA LYS A 183 -9.74 -7.39 13.68
C LYS A 183 -8.58 -8.28 13.25
N ILE A 184 -7.39 -7.71 12.99
CA ILE A 184 -6.19 -8.45 12.55
C ILE A 184 -5.75 -9.41 13.67
N LYS A 185 -5.55 -10.69 13.29
CA LYS A 185 -5.20 -11.77 14.23
C LYS A 185 -3.80 -12.33 13.98
N CYS A 186 -3.24 -12.11 12.80
CA CYS A 186 -1.93 -12.65 12.45
C CYS A 186 -0.78 -11.78 13.01
N PRO A 187 0.38 -12.39 13.29
CA PRO A 187 1.58 -11.65 13.63
C PRO A 187 1.88 -10.60 12.55
N THR A 188 2.17 -9.39 12.99
CA THR A 188 2.35 -8.23 12.10
C THR A 188 3.68 -7.53 12.37
N LEU A 189 4.45 -7.32 11.32
CA LEU A 189 5.69 -6.54 11.35
C LEU A 189 5.50 -5.20 10.66
N LEU A 190 5.89 -4.12 11.32
CA LEU A 190 5.89 -2.77 10.78
C LEU A 190 7.34 -2.32 10.55
N ILE A 191 7.64 -1.76 9.38
CA ILE A 191 8.97 -1.19 9.07
C ILE A 191 8.79 0.24 8.59
N TRP A 192 9.51 1.18 9.21
CA TRP A 192 9.35 2.61 8.95
C TRP A 192 10.65 3.38 8.99
N GLY A 193 10.72 4.47 8.22
CA GLY A 193 11.80 5.45 8.28
C GLY A 193 11.40 6.65 9.15
N THR A 194 12.36 7.21 9.92
CA THR A 194 12.09 8.39 10.76
C THR A 194 11.85 9.67 9.95
N ASN A 195 12.33 9.72 8.70
CA ASN A 195 12.19 10.86 7.80
C ASN A 195 11.12 10.62 6.73
N ASP A 196 10.12 9.76 7.02
CA ASP A 196 9.00 9.54 6.11
C ASP A 196 8.08 10.78 6.10
N GLU A 197 8.07 11.50 4.98
CA GLU A 197 7.24 12.69 4.77
C GLU A 197 5.84 12.35 4.22
N ALA A 198 5.64 11.12 3.73
CA ALA A 198 4.37 10.67 3.16
C ALA A 198 3.44 10.08 4.24
N VAL A 199 4.00 9.24 5.12
CA VAL A 199 3.29 8.65 6.26
C VAL A 199 4.16 8.78 7.49
N SER A 200 3.79 9.67 8.39
CA SER A 200 4.63 10.04 9.53
C SER A 200 4.91 8.88 10.48
N ILE A 201 6.06 8.91 11.16
CA ILE A 201 6.46 7.86 12.11
C ILE A 201 5.46 7.72 13.28
N GLU A 202 4.75 8.79 13.64
CA GLU A 202 3.70 8.75 14.66
C GLU A 202 2.57 7.80 14.27
N ARG A 203 2.32 7.63 12.95
CA ARG A 203 1.37 6.64 12.43
C ARG A 203 1.85 5.22 12.65
N ALA A 204 3.16 4.97 12.54
CA ALA A 204 3.70 3.65 12.85
C ALA A 204 3.48 3.28 14.32
N TYR A 205 3.74 4.20 15.25
CA TYR A 205 3.48 3.99 16.69
C TYR A 205 1.97 3.84 17.01
N GLU A 206 1.10 4.55 16.27
CA GLU A 206 -0.35 4.39 16.42
C GLU A 206 -0.79 3.01 15.91
N LEU A 207 -0.28 2.59 14.73
CA LEU A 207 -0.62 1.31 14.11
C LEU A 207 -0.16 0.12 14.96
N GLU A 208 1.04 0.18 15.55
CA GLU A 208 1.57 -0.84 16.46
C GLU A 208 0.64 -1.05 17.67
N LYS A 209 0.07 0.02 18.21
CA LYS A 209 -0.88 -0.05 19.34
C LYS A 209 -2.26 -0.58 18.96
N LEU A 210 -2.67 -0.44 17.69
CA LEU A 210 -3.98 -0.89 17.21
C LEU A 210 -4.01 -2.39 16.94
N ILE A 211 -2.88 -2.99 16.54
CA ILE A 211 -2.77 -4.41 16.21
C ILE A 211 -2.28 -5.17 17.45
N LYS A 212 -3.01 -6.21 17.82
CA LYS A 212 -2.74 -6.97 19.07
C LYS A 212 -1.36 -7.62 19.10
N ASP A 213 -0.91 -8.16 17.97
CA ASP A 213 0.38 -8.85 17.83
C ASP A 213 1.19 -8.15 16.73
N ALA A 214 1.74 -6.99 17.08
CA ALA A 214 2.56 -6.19 16.18
C ALA A 214 3.91 -5.84 16.80
N GLY A 215 4.94 -5.79 15.95
CA GLY A 215 6.26 -5.27 16.31
C GLY A 215 6.71 -4.23 15.28
N LEU A 216 7.33 -3.14 15.74
CA LEU A 216 7.81 -2.03 14.92
C LEU A 216 9.34 -2.02 14.84
N VAL A 217 9.85 -1.94 13.63
CA VAL A 217 11.27 -1.68 13.33
C VAL A 217 11.40 -0.30 12.70
N VAL A 218 12.18 0.56 13.31
CA VAL A 218 12.41 1.93 12.86
C VAL A 218 13.81 2.06 12.28
N TYR A 219 13.88 2.63 11.06
CA TYR A 219 15.14 2.93 10.39
C TYR A 219 15.45 4.42 10.47
N GLU A 220 16.45 4.77 11.29
CA GLU A 220 16.85 6.15 11.52
C GLU A 220 17.37 6.80 10.22
N GLY A 221 16.92 8.01 9.95
CA GLY A 221 17.29 8.82 8.77
C GLY A 221 16.68 8.38 7.46
N CYS A 222 15.95 7.26 7.41
CA CYS A 222 15.33 6.73 6.20
C CYS A 222 13.98 7.38 5.89
N THR A 223 13.64 7.42 4.59
CA THR A 223 12.44 8.03 4.05
C THR A 223 11.28 7.03 3.92
N HIS A 224 10.26 7.36 3.10
CA HIS A 224 9.14 6.48 2.76
C HIS A 224 9.58 5.14 2.12
N TYR A 225 10.79 5.08 1.59
CA TYR A 225 11.39 3.90 0.97
C TYR A 225 12.43 3.21 1.86
N ALA A 226 12.30 3.34 3.18
CA ALA A 226 13.20 2.79 4.18
C ALA A 226 13.59 1.33 3.93
N TYR A 227 12.64 0.51 3.46
CA TYR A 227 12.84 -0.90 3.15
C TYR A 227 13.84 -1.15 1.99
N LEU A 228 13.96 -0.22 1.03
CA LEU A 228 14.94 -0.27 -0.05
C LEU A 228 16.26 0.41 0.35
N GLU A 229 16.19 1.53 1.05
CA GLU A 229 17.35 2.27 1.53
C GLU A 229 18.22 1.41 2.47
N ARG A 230 17.56 0.52 3.24
CA ARG A 230 18.21 -0.44 4.14
C ARG A 230 17.87 -1.88 3.75
N LEU A 231 17.92 -2.21 2.44
CA LEU A 231 17.46 -3.50 1.92
C LEU A 231 18.12 -4.68 2.63
N GLY A 232 19.43 -4.65 2.87
CA GLY A 232 20.13 -5.72 3.59
C GLY A 232 19.61 -5.96 5.01
N GLN A 233 19.37 -4.87 5.75
CA GLN A 233 18.79 -4.92 7.09
C GLN A 233 17.34 -5.40 7.04
N THR A 234 16.55 -4.90 6.09
CA THR A 234 15.17 -5.33 5.85
C THR A 234 15.08 -6.83 5.61
N ILE A 235 15.95 -7.38 4.75
CA ILE A 235 15.97 -8.83 4.48
C ILE A 235 16.34 -9.62 5.75
N SER A 236 17.28 -9.15 6.57
CA SER A 236 17.64 -9.81 7.83
C SER A 236 16.46 -9.83 8.82
N VAL A 237 15.76 -8.70 8.95
CA VAL A 237 14.55 -8.57 9.80
C VAL A 237 13.43 -9.49 9.27
N LEU A 238 13.18 -9.49 7.96
CA LEU A 238 12.18 -10.35 7.34
C LEU A 238 12.52 -11.83 7.52
N LYS A 239 13.78 -12.25 7.36
CA LYS A 239 14.20 -13.64 7.62
C LYS A 239 13.91 -14.07 9.06
N SER A 240 14.22 -13.21 10.03
CA SER A 240 13.91 -13.48 11.45
C SER A 240 12.41 -13.58 11.72
N PHE A 241 11.61 -12.72 11.09
CA PHE A 241 10.16 -12.70 11.28
C PHE A 241 9.44 -13.84 10.57
N LEU A 242 9.90 -14.21 9.37
CA LEU A 242 9.24 -15.25 8.56
C LEU A 242 9.60 -16.68 9.02
N GLY A 243 10.77 -16.89 9.58
CA GLY A 243 11.25 -18.19 10.07
C GLY A 243 12.05 -18.93 9.03
#